data_d1a413a3ba493ee150f650a0286e655b
#
_entry.id   d1a413a3ba493ee150f650a0286e655b
#
_cell.length_a   1.000
_cell.length_b   1.000
_cell.length_c   1.000
_cell.angle_alpha   90.00
_cell.angle_beta   90.00
_cell.angle_gamma   90.00
#
_symmetry.space_group_name_H-M   'P 1'
#
loop_
_entity.id
_entity.type
_entity.pdbx_description
1 polymer ?
#
loop_
_entity_poly.entity_id
_entity_poly.type
_entity_poly.pdbx_seq_one_letter_code
_entity_poly.pdbx_strand_id
1 'polypeptide(L)'
;ATGRFTVAGEAFAVAAFLASGYTATYSAAYVPIGSPKQLPLFSYAAVCMHKNELYAAAIRIDIDRRHDCRYIDITIVRNRAIKLAKLFPKNRLIGHLKTCALVYGCPNAQNFFLGRYEAPLPASPSCNASCPGCISFQPDKRCPASQPRIKFIPTAEEVSQIALFHIENVKQPIVSFGQGCEGEPLLQDKLIERSI
;
A
#
# COMPACT_ATOMS: atom_id res chain seq x y z
N ALA A 1 -10.62 31.15 -3.20
CA ALA A 1 -11.27 31.60 -1.95
C ALA A 1 -10.40 31.12 -0.78
N THR A 2 -9.75 32.05 -0.08
CA THR A 2 -9.01 31.78 1.17
C THR A 2 -10.01 31.70 2.31
N GLY A 3 -10.60 30.54 2.52
CA GLY A 3 -11.44 30.28 3.68
C GLY A 3 -10.57 30.11 4.94
N ARG A 4 -10.69 31.00 5.90
CA ARG A 4 -10.19 30.75 7.27
C ARG A 4 -11.18 29.81 7.95
N PHE A 5 -10.71 28.62 8.32
CA PHE A 5 -11.49 27.76 9.20
C PHE A 5 -11.12 28.06 10.64
N THR A 6 -12.10 28.42 11.44
CA THR A 6 -11.96 28.56 12.89
C THR A 6 -12.43 27.26 13.52
N VAL A 7 -11.58 26.65 14.33
CA VAL A 7 -11.95 25.47 15.11
C VAL A 7 -12.50 25.96 16.45
N ALA A 8 -13.75 25.64 16.75
CA ALA A 8 -14.36 25.90 18.05
C ALA A 8 -14.11 24.71 18.99
N GLY A 9 -13.39 24.93 20.10
CA GLY A 9 -13.05 23.91 21.09
C GLY A 9 -11.68 23.25 20.89
N GLU A 10 -11.37 22.24 21.69
CA GLU A 10 -10.18 21.42 21.52
C GLU A 10 -10.36 20.51 20.31
N ALA A 11 -9.74 20.85 19.21
CA ALA A 11 -9.71 19.99 18.04
C ALA A 11 -8.27 19.89 17.50
N PHE A 12 -7.89 18.71 17.12
CA PHE A 12 -6.59 18.44 16.55
C PHE A 12 -6.69 18.45 15.02
N ALA A 13 -5.69 19.03 14.35
CA ALA A 13 -5.56 18.93 12.91
C ALA A 13 -5.37 17.47 12.52
N VAL A 14 -6.14 17.01 11.53
CA VAL A 14 -6.02 15.66 10.99
C VAL A 14 -5.44 15.77 9.58
N ALA A 15 -4.44 14.94 9.32
CA ALA A 15 -3.87 14.79 8.00
C ALA A 15 -3.88 13.31 7.61
N ALA A 16 -4.10 13.03 6.34
CA ALA A 16 -4.17 11.67 5.83
C ALA A 16 -3.40 11.53 4.53
N PHE A 17 -2.94 10.32 4.26
CA PHE A 17 -2.51 9.95 2.91
C PHE A 17 -3.71 9.85 1.99
N LEU A 18 -3.55 10.37 0.80
CA LEU A 18 -4.53 10.21 -0.25
C LEU A 18 -4.49 8.77 -0.80
N ALA A 19 -5.64 8.30 -1.25
CA ALA A 19 -5.69 7.07 -2.03
C ALA A 19 -4.89 7.22 -3.33
N SER A 20 -4.39 6.10 -3.86
CA SER A 20 -3.74 6.07 -5.18
C SER A 20 -4.64 6.71 -6.23
N GLY A 21 -4.06 7.41 -7.19
CA GLY A 21 -4.81 8.14 -8.20
C GLY A 21 -5.30 9.53 -7.79
N TYR A 22 -4.96 10.00 -6.59
CA TYR A 22 -5.24 11.36 -6.12
C TYR A 22 -3.95 12.11 -5.80
N THR A 23 -3.95 13.42 -5.96
CA THR A 23 -2.88 14.31 -5.52
C THR A 23 -3.42 15.47 -4.68
N ALA A 24 -2.64 15.91 -3.69
CA ALA A 24 -2.97 17.08 -2.91
C ALA A 24 -2.92 18.35 -3.78
N THR A 25 -3.89 19.23 -3.63
CA THR A 25 -3.95 20.50 -4.37
C THR A 25 -3.26 21.63 -3.64
N TYR A 26 -3.14 21.54 -2.32
CA TYR A 26 -2.52 22.55 -1.46
C TYR A 26 -1.74 21.88 -0.34
N SER A 27 -0.65 22.52 0.06
CA SER A 27 0.01 22.18 1.32
C SER A 27 -0.83 22.68 2.50
N ALA A 28 -0.98 21.84 3.53
CA ALA A 28 -1.66 22.25 4.75
C ALA A 28 -0.83 23.33 5.47
N ALA A 29 -1.41 24.49 5.72
CA ALA A 29 -0.84 25.45 6.66
C ALA A 29 -1.16 25.02 8.08
N TYR A 30 -0.15 24.95 8.95
CA TYR A 30 -0.32 24.58 10.35
C TYR A 30 0.59 25.40 11.25
N VAL A 31 0.19 25.52 12.51
CA VAL A 31 1.02 26.10 13.57
C VAL A 31 1.32 24.97 14.57
N PRO A 32 2.60 24.62 14.77
CA PRO A 32 2.94 23.57 15.72
C PRO A 32 2.65 24.01 17.16
N ILE A 33 2.09 23.13 17.97
CA ILE A 33 1.85 23.33 19.38
C ILE A 33 2.91 22.54 20.17
N GLY A 34 3.72 23.22 20.96
CA GLY A 34 4.84 22.62 21.69
C GLY A 34 5.98 22.20 20.75
N SER A 35 6.53 21.01 20.97
CA SER A 35 7.60 20.41 20.17
C SER A 35 7.11 19.11 19.52
N PRO A 36 6.25 19.17 18.51
CA PRO A 36 5.73 17.97 17.88
C PRO A 36 6.85 17.21 17.18
N LYS A 37 6.75 15.88 17.19
CA LYS A 37 7.66 15.04 16.38
C LYS A 37 7.38 15.28 14.91
N GLN A 38 8.44 15.51 14.14
CA GLN A 38 8.32 15.60 12.70
C GLN A 38 7.92 14.26 12.11
N LEU A 39 6.88 14.25 11.27
CA LEU A 39 6.51 13.06 10.53
C LEU A 39 7.50 12.85 9.36
N PRO A 40 7.91 11.61 9.08
CA PRO A 40 8.91 11.31 8.07
C PRO A 40 8.42 11.51 6.63
N LEU A 41 7.12 11.61 6.42
CA LEU A 41 6.49 11.80 5.11
C LEU A 41 5.85 13.18 5.04
N PHE A 42 5.98 13.83 3.89
CA PHE A 42 5.47 15.18 3.65
C PHE A 42 4.22 15.23 2.77
N SER A 43 3.76 14.08 2.26
CA SER A 43 2.65 13.97 1.30
C SER A 43 1.28 13.88 1.96
N TYR A 44 1.11 14.48 3.14
CA TYR A 44 -0.18 14.52 3.82
C TYR A 44 -1.08 15.60 3.24
N ALA A 45 -2.32 15.22 2.95
CA ALA A 45 -3.39 16.17 2.68
C ALA A 45 -4.09 16.57 3.98
N ALA A 46 -4.43 17.83 4.11
CA ALA A 46 -5.29 18.30 5.20
C ALA A 46 -6.68 17.67 5.07
N VAL A 47 -7.21 17.22 6.18
CA VAL A 47 -8.57 16.67 6.28
C VAL A 47 -9.44 17.65 7.06
N CYS A 48 -10.63 17.92 6.56
CA CYS A 48 -11.63 18.71 7.25
C CYS A 48 -12.97 17.96 7.31
N MET A 49 -13.81 18.38 8.22
CA MET A 49 -15.18 17.90 8.33
C MET A 49 -16.16 18.99 7.87
N HIS A 50 -17.05 18.64 6.97
CA HIS A 50 -18.14 19.50 6.55
C HIS A 50 -19.43 18.68 6.44
N LYS A 51 -20.50 19.15 7.07
CA LYS A 51 -21.82 18.43 7.09
C LYS A 51 -21.71 16.95 7.49
N ASN A 52 -20.87 16.66 8.48
CA ASN A 52 -20.60 15.31 9.02
C ASN A 52 -19.91 14.35 8.02
N GLU A 53 -19.27 14.87 6.99
CA GLU A 53 -18.47 14.12 6.04
C GLU A 53 -17.02 14.61 6.03
N LEU A 54 -16.07 13.71 5.78
CA LEU A 54 -14.65 14.02 5.71
C LEU A 54 -14.26 14.44 4.29
N TYR A 55 -13.54 15.53 4.19
CA TYR A 55 -13.02 16.09 2.93
C TYR A 55 -11.51 16.24 3.02
N ALA A 56 -10.84 16.07 1.90
CA ALA A 56 -9.42 16.36 1.75
C ALA A 56 -9.21 17.32 0.57
N ALA A 57 -8.20 18.20 0.68
CA ALA A 57 -7.82 19.12 -0.39
C ALA A 57 -7.04 18.34 -1.47
N ALA A 58 -7.75 17.68 -2.36
CA ALA A 58 -7.18 16.78 -3.36
C ALA A 58 -7.99 16.78 -4.65
N ILE A 59 -7.32 16.44 -5.75
CA ILE A 59 -7.96 16.16 -7.03
C ILE A 59 -7.62 14.74 -7.47
N ARG A 60 -8.54 14.11 -8.18
CA ARG A 60 -8.30 12.83 -8.82
C ARG A 60 -7.56 13.02 -10.12
N ILE A 61 -6.37 12.41 -10.26
CA ILE A 61 -5.52 12.49 -11.44
C ILE A 61 -5.54 11.21 -12.28
N ASP A 62 -5.97 10.09 -11.68
CA ASP A 62 -6.13 8.80 -12.36
C ASP A 62 -7.53 8.26 -12.12
N ILE A 63 -8.26 8.02 -13.21
CA ILE A 63 -9.64 7.52 -13.18
C ILE A 63 -9.74 5.99 -13.21
N ASP A 64 -8.61 5.29 -13.27
CA ASP A 64 -8.60 3.83 -13.31
C ASP A 64 -9.22 3.23 -12.04
N ARG A 65 -10.06 2.23 -12.24
CA ARG A 65 -10.79 1.55 -11.14
C ARG A 65 -9.86 0.84 -10.15
N ARG A 66 -8.66 0.44 -10.56
CA ARG A 66 -7.67 -0.20 -9.68
C ARG A 66 -7.23 0.69 -8.51
N HIS A 67 -7.29 2.01 -8.68
CA HIS A 67 -6.94 3.00 -7.67
C HIS A 67 -8.13 3.47 -6.84
N ASP A 68 -9.33 3.01 -7.15
CA ASP A 68 -10.55 3.45 -6.48
C ASP A 68 -11.06 2.37 -5.51
N CYS A 69 -10.91 2.62 -4.22
CA CYS A 69 -11.29 1.69 -3.16
C CYS A 69 -12.80 1.33 -3.17
N ARG A 70 -13.66 2.15 -3.78
CA ARG A 70 -15.09 1.86 -3.94
C ARG A 70 -15.35 0.63 -4.79
N TYR A 71 -14.41 0.22 -5.63
CA TYR A 71 -14.51 -0.99 -6.45
C TYR A 71 -13.82 -2.20 -5.84
N ILE A 72 -13.39 -2.11 -4.59
CA ILE A 72 -12.79 -3.22 -3.84
C ILE A 72 -13.82 -3.81 -2.90
N ASP A 73 -14.39 -4.94 -3.27
CA ASP A 73 -15.25 -5.72 -2.40
C ASP A 73 -14.41 -6.65 -1.53
N ILE A 74 -14.28 -6.31 -0.26
CA ILE A 74 -13.45 -7.05 0.69
C ILE A 74 -13.94 -8.49 0.93
N THR A 75 -15.24 -8.76 0.75
CA THR A 75 -15.79 -10.10 0.88
C THR A 75 -15.33 -10.99 -0.27
N ILE A 76 -15.31 -10.45 -1.49
CA ILE A 76 -14.78 -11.15 -2.66
C ILE A 76 -13.28 -11.37 -2.50
N VAL A 77 -12.52 -10.34 -2.08
CA VAL A 77 -11.09 -10.46 -1.80
C VAL A 77 -10.81 -11.59 -0.80
N ARG A 78 -11.54 -11.62 0.32
CA ARG A 78 -11.39 -12.65 1.36
C ARG A 78 -11.63 -14.05 0.82
N ASN A 79 -12.74 -14.25 0.14
CA ASN A 79 -13.12 -15.56 -0.39
C ASN A 79 -12.09 -16.07 -1.41
N ARG A 80 -11.62 -15.21 -2.30
CA ARG A 80 -10.60 -15.56 -3.30
C ARG A 80 -9.23 -15.79 -2.67
N ALA A 81 -8.85 -15.01 -1.66
CA ALA A 81 -7.61 -15.22 -0.93
C ALA A 81 -7.58 -16.58 -0.20
N ILE A 82 -8.71 -16.98 0.40
CA ILE A 82 -8.85 -18.31 1.02
C ILE A 82 -8.76 -19.40 -0.03
N LYS A 83 -9.45 -19.25 -1.17
CA LYS A 83 -9.43 -20.22 -2.27
C LYS A 83 -8.01 -20.39 -2.81
N LEU A 84 -7.30 -19.28 -3.06
CA LEU A 84 -5.95 -19.32 -3.60
C LEU A 84 -4.94 -19.93 -2.62
N ALA A 85 -5.07 -19.63 -1.33
CA ALA A 85 -4.24 -20.25 -0.29
C ALA A 85 -4.46 -21.77 -0.18
N LYS A 86 -5.66 -22.27 -0.50
CA LYS A 86 -5.93 -23.71 -0.59
C LYS A 86 -5.38 -24.34 -1.87
N LEU A 87 -5.35 -23.58 -2.98
CA LEU A 87 -4.80 -24.04 -4.24
C LEU A 87 -3.27 -24.17 -4.17
N PHE A 88 -2.61 -23.25 -3.46
CA PHE A 88 -1.15 -23.23 -3.28
C PHE A 88 -0.77 -23.31 -1.80
N PRO A 89 -1.01 -24.46 -1.12
CA PRO A 89 -0.90 -24.54 0.34
C PRO A 89 0.53 -24.40 0.87
N LYS A 90 1.53 -24.63 0.02
CA LYS A 90 2.96 -24.52 0.37
C LYS A 90 3.57 -23.18 -0.02
N ASN A 91 2.83 -22.31 -0.73
CA ASN A 91 3.33 -21.03 -1.18
C ASN A 91 3.18 -19.98 -0.08
N ARG A 92 4.29 -19.64 0.59
CA ARG A 92 4.32 -18.65 1.69
C ARG A 92 3.99 -17.24 1.22
N LEU A 93 4.31 -16.93 -0.04
CA LEU A 93 4.09 -15.60 -0.61
C LEU A 93 2.59 -15.30 -0.73
N ILE A 94 1.76 -16.29 -1.05
CA ILE A 94 0.29 -16.15 -1.01
C ILE A 94 -0.20 -15.86 0.41
N GLY A 95 0.39 -16.47 1.42
CA GLY A 95 0.09 -16.18 2.83
C GLY A 95 0.43 -14.73 3.20
N HIS A 96 1.58 -14.23 2.74
CA HIS A 96 1.99 -12.84 2.91
C HIS A 96 1.03 -11.87 2.20
N LEU A 97 0.73 -12.09 0.93
CA LEU A 97 -0.21 -11.26 0.16
C LEU A 97 -1.61 -11.25 0.76
N LYS A 98 -2.08 -12.39 1.28
CA LYS A 98 -3.34 -12.47 2.01
C LYS A 98 -3.34 -11.56 3.23
N THR A 99 -2.25 -11.53 4.00
CA THR A 99 -2.10 -10.63 5.14
C THR A 99 -2.08 -9.17 4.67
N CYS A 100 -1.34 -8.85 3.62
CA CYS A 100 -1.32 -7.51 3.03
C CYS A 100 -2.72 -7.05 2.60
N ALA A 101 -3.49 -7.91 1.95
CA ALA A 101 -4.83 -7.58 1.46
C ALA A 101 -5.87 -7.42 2.57
N LEU A 102 -5.87 -8.30 3.56
CA LEU A 102 -6.96 -8.43 4.54
C LEU A 102 -6.69 -7.74 5.87
N VAL A 103 -5.43 -7.56 6.25
CA VAL A 103 -5.03 -6.93 7.51
C VAL A 103 -4.57 -5.49 7.28
N TYR A 104 -3.71 -5.28 6.28
CA TYR A 104 -3.15 -3.94 6.01
C TYR A 104 -3.95 -3.16 4.95
N GLY A 105 -4.93 -3.78 4.30
CA GLY A 105 -5.76 -3.12 3.30
C GLY A 105 -5.01 -2.71 2.03
N CYS A 106 -3.89 -3.38 1.70
CA CYS A 106 -3.07 -3.05 0.55
C CYS A 106 -3.85 -3.20 -0.77
N PRO A 107 -4.08 -2.11 -1.54
CA PRO A 107 -4.87 -2.17 -2.77
C PRO A 107 -4.26 -3.08 -3.85
N ASN A 108 -2.92 -3.15 -3.94
CA ASN A 108 -2.25 -4.01 -4.91
C ASN A 108 -2.50 -5.49 -4.61
N ALA A 109 -2.36 -5.89 -3.35
CA ALA A 109 -2.68 -7.25 -2.93
C ALA A 109 -4.18 -7.56 -3.08
N GLN A 110 -5.06 -6.59 -2.84
CA GLN A 110 -6.51 -6.74 -3.06
C GLN A 110 -6.82 -6.91 -4.55
N ASN A 111 -6.20 -6.13 -5.44
CA ASN A 111 -6.35 -6.26 -6.88
C ASN A 111 -5.88 -7.63 -7.38
N PHE A 112 -4.77 -8.14 -6.86
CA PHE A 112 -4.32 -9.49 -7.18
C PHE A 112 -5.40 -10.54 -6.87
N PHE A 113 -5.96 -10.54 -5.67
CA PHE A 113 -7.03 -11.47 -5.31
C PHE A 113 -8.34 -11.23 -6.09
N LEU A 114 -8.57 -10.02 -6.54
CA LEU A 114 -9.70 -9.72 -7.44
C LEU A 114 -9.46 -10.21 -8.88
N GLY A 115 -8.26 -10.70 -9.19
CA GLY A 115 -7.89 -11.16 -10.52
C GLY A 115 -7.86 -10.03 -11.54
N ARG A 116 -7.23 -8.91 -11.18
CA ARG A 116 -7.14 -7.74 -12.06
C ARG A 116 -5.82 -7.01 -11.90
N TYR A 117 -5.34 -6.47 -13.02
CA TYR A 117 -4.17 -5.63 -13.17
C TYR A 117 -2.87 -6.29 -12.75
N GLU A 118 -2.46 -6.12 -11.50
CA GLU A 118 -1.12 -6.36 -11.02
C GLU A 118 -1.08 -7.49 -9.99
N ALA A 119 -0.08 -8.36 -10.12
CA ALA A 119 0.34 -9.25 -9.05
C ALA A 119 1.63 -8.71 -8.42
N PRO A 120 1.59 -8.28 -7.16
CA PRO A 120 2.79 -7.90 -6.43
C PRO A 120 3.60 -9.14 -6.06
N LEU A 121 4.91 -9.09 -6.35
CA LEU A 121 5.85 -10.18 -6.10
C LEU A 121 6.96 -9.75 -5.13
N PRO A 122 6.65 -9.51 -3.85
CA PRO A 122 7.68 -9.11 -2.89
C PRO A 122 8.72 -10.21 -2.71
N ALA A 123 10.00 -9.84 -2.89
CA ALA A 123 11.11 -10.77 -2.96
C ALA A 123 12.15 -10.58 -1.84
N SER A 124 12.28 -9.37 -1.28
CA SER A 124 13.41 -9.05 -0.41
C SER A 124 13.00 -8.56 0.98
N PRO A 125 13.45 -9.20 2.07
CA PRO A 125 13.33 -8.66 3.42
C PRO A 125 14.36 -7.57 3.72
N SER A 126 15.41 -7.46 2.91
CA SER A 126 16.54 -6.55 3.13
C SER A 126 16.48 -5.35 2.20
N CYS A 127 17.07 -4.22 2.63
CA CYS A 127 17.17 -3.02 1.83
C CYS A 127 18.51 -2.32 2.12
N ASN A 128 19.13 -1.78 1.08
CA ASN A 128 20.33 -0.97 1.15
C ASN A 128 20.04 0.54 1.16
N ALA A 129 18.77 0.94 1.20
CA ALA A 129 18.35 2.34 1.29
C ALA A 129 17.77 2.68 2.67
N SER A 130 17.85 3.96 3.03
CA SER A 130 17.28 4.54 4.26
C SER A 130 16.28 5.63 3.91
N CYS A 131 15.17 5.24 3.29
CA CYS A 131 14.13 6.18 2.89
C CYS A 131 13.36 6.73 4.10
N PRO A 132 13.30 8.04 4.32
CA PRO A 132 12.54 8.62 5.44
C PRO A 132 11.05 8.26 5.40
N GLY A 133 10.52 8.03 4.21
CA GLY A 133 9.13 7.65 3.97
C GLY A 133 8.89 6.16 3.81
N CYS A 134 9.78 5.29 4.24
CA CYS A 134 9.60 3.85 4.09
C CYS A 134 8.36 3.38 4.87
N ILE A 135 7.39 2.80 4.18
CA ILE A 135 6.13 2.34 4.78
C ILE A 135 6.26 1.01 5.53
N SER A 136 7.35 0.26 5.32
CA SER A 136 7.58 -1.05 5.94
C SER A 136 8.71 -1.07 6.97
N PHE A 137 9.47 0.01 7.10
CA PHE A 137 10.59 0.08 8.04
C PHE A 137 10.83 1.51 8.52
N GLN A 138 10.62 1.76 9.82
CA GLN A 138 10.85 3.03 10.50
C GLN A 138 11.77 2.79 11.71
N PRO A 139 13.10 2.89 11.53
CA PRO A 139 14.07 2.52 12.57
C PRO A 139 14.01 3.43 13.79
N ASP A 140 13.73 4.69 13.61
CA ASP A 140 13.67 5.69 14.69
C ASP A 140 12.33 5.72 15.44
N LYS A 141 11.36 4.91 15.00
CA LYS A 141 10.02 4.79 15.61
C LYS A 141 9.27 6.11 15.79
N ARG A 142 9.63 7.17 15.07
CA ARG A 142 8.91 8.44 15.10
C ARG A 142 7.49 8.28 14.59
N CYS A 143 7.33 7.41 13.60
CA CYS A 143 6.04 7.01 13.07
C CYS A 143 6.05 5.48 12.94
N PRO A 144 4.98 4.78 13.33
CA PRO A 144 4.91 3.35 13.09
C PRO A 144 4.88 3.05 11.58
N ALA A 145 5.56 1.99 11.15
CA ALA A 145 5.44 1.51 9.79
C ALA A 145 3.99 1.10 9.50
N SER A 146 3.50 1.43 8.31
CA SER A 146 2.11 1.13 7.90
C SER A 146 1.83 -0.36 7.84
N GLN A 147 2.87 -1.13 7.52
CA GLN A 147 2.84 -2.59 7.45
C GLN A 147 4.25 -3.15 7.67
N PRO A 148 4.40 -4.34 8.23
CA PRO A 148 5.70 -4.95 8.36
C PRO A 148 6.23 -5.40 6.99
N ARG A 149 7.55 -5.33 6.85
CA ARG A 149 8.27 -5.88 5.70
C ARG A 149 8.15 -7.40 5.69
N ILE A 150 8.18 -8.01 4.51
CA ILE A 150 8.29 -9.46 4.34
C ILE A 150 9.49 -9.97 5.16
N LYS A 151 9.30 -11.12 5.84
CA LYS A 151 10.30 -11.65 6.79
C LYS A 151 11.09 -12.84 6.25
N PHE A 152 10.88 -13.20 5.00
CA PHE A 152 11.53 -14.33 4.35
C PHE A 152 11.85 -13.98 2.90
N ILE A 153 12.81 -14.68 2.33
CA ILE A 153 13.08 -14.68 0.90
C ILE A 153 12.22 -15.80 0.31
N PRO A 154 11.31 -15.52 -0.65
CA PRO A 154 10.56 -16.56 -1.32
C PRO A 154 11.48 -17.43 -2.19
N THR A 155 11.04 -18.60 -2.57
CA THR A 155 11.73 -19.39 -3.59
C THR A 155 11.33 -18.92 -4.99
N ALA A 156 12.15 -19.22 -5.99
CA ALA A 156 11.81 -18.91 -7.38
C ALA A 156 10.48 -19.57 -7.79
N GLU A 157 10.22 -20.78 -7.31
CA GLU A 157 8.96 -21.50 -7.54
C GLU A 157 7.75 -20.76 -6.91
N GLU A 158 7.89 -20.24 -5.68
CA GLU A 158 6.82 -19.48 -5.03
C GLU A 158 6.46 -18.23 -5.84
N VAL A 159 7.48 -17.54 -6.38
CA VAL A 159 7.30 -16.34 -7.22
C VAL A 159 6.67 -16.72 -8.56
N SER A 160 7.24 -17.71 -9.28
CA SER A 160 6.75 -18.15 -10.59
C SER A 160 5.32 -18.66 -10.53
N GLN A 161 4.94 -19.41 -9.49
CA GLN A 161 3.55 -19.88 -9.32
C GLN A 161 2.55 -18.73 -9.29
N ILE A 162 2.85 -17.65 -8.58
CA ILE A 162 1.96 -16.48 -8.51
C ILE A 162 1.95 -15.73 -9.84
N ALA A 163 3.13 -15.52 -10.43
CA ALA A 163 3.27 -14.82 -11.68
C ALA A 163 2.50 -15.54 -12.81
N LEU A 164 2.73 -16.84 -13.00
CA LEU A 164 2.06 -17.64 -14.02
C LEU A 164 0.55 -17.70 -13.78
N PHE A 165 0.12 -17.99 -12.54
CA PHE A 165 -1.30 -17.97 -12.20
C PHE A 165 -1.96 -16.65 -12.58
N HIS A 166 -1.31 -15.53 -12.31
CA HIS A 166 -1.84 -14.21 -12.63
C HIS A 166 -1.88 -13.98 -14.14
N ILE A 167 -0.77 -14.26 -14.83
CA ILE A 167 -0.65 -14.07 -16.29
C ILE A 167 -1.70 -14.88 -17.05
N GLU A 168 -1.95 -16.11 -16.65
CA GLU A 168 -2.92 -16.99 -17.30
C GLU A 168 -4.39 -16.63 -17.04
N ASN A 169 -4.68 -15.95 -15.92
CA ASN A 169 -6.07 -15.72 -15.49
C ASN A 169 -6.51 -14.25 -15.56
N VAL A 170 -5.65 -13.33 -15.95
CA VAL A 170 -5.94 -11.90 -15.94
C VAL A 170 -5.72 -11.29 -17.33
N LYS A 171 -6.67 -10.46 -17.75
CA LYS A 171 -6.53 -9.72 -19.01
C LYS A 171 -5.54 -8.57 -18.82
N GLN A 172 -4.53 -8.48 -19.69
CA GLN A 172 -3.44 -7.51 -19.62
C GLN A 172 -2.73 -7.52 -18.25
N PRO A 173 -2.19 -8.68 -17.86
CA PRO A 173 -1.58 -8.84 -16.54
C PRO A 173 -0.28 -8.06 -16.43
N ILE A 174 -0.01 -7.57 -15.21
CA ILE A 174 1.28 -7.01 -14.82
C ILE A 174 1.75 -7.80 -13.62
N VAL A 175 3.02 -8.15 -13.59
CA VAL A 175 3.71 -8.66 -12.40
C VAL A 175 4.79 -7.67 -12.01
N SER A 176 4.96 -7.40 -10.73
CA SER A 176 5.85 -6.33 -10.29
C SER A 176 6.61 -6.67 -9.01
N PHE A 177 7.85 -6.24 -8.98
CA PHE A 177 8.72 -6.19 -7.81
C PHE A 177 8.82 -4.74 -7.30
N GLY A 178 9.41 -4.52 -6.13
CA GLY A 178 9.55 -3.19 -5.56
C GLY A 178 8.33 -2.75 -4.75
N GLN A 179 7.70 -3.69 -4.07
CA GLN A 179 6.50 -3.46 -3.28
C GLN A 179 6.81 -2.75 -1.96
N GLY A 180 5.87 -1.93 -1.46
CA GLY A 180 6.03 -1.25 -0.18
C GLY A 180 6.17 -2.19 1.03
N CYS A 181 5.78 -3.46 0.90
CA CYS A 181 5.93 -4.49 1.92
C CYS A 181 7.24 -5.29 1.82
N GLU A 182 8.19 -4.85 1.02
CA GLU A 182 9.50 -5.47 0.90
C GLU A 182 10.63 -4.45 1.04
N GLY A 183 11.88 -4.92 0.99
CA GLY A 183 13.07 -4.10 0.89
C GLY A 183 13.42 -3.77 -0.56
N GLU A 184 14.72 -3.83 -0.89
CA GLU A 184 15.21 -3.65 -2.25
C GLU A 184 15.19 -5.00 -3.00
N PRO A 185 14.33 -5.17 -4.01
CA PRO A 185 14.22 -6.46 -4.72
C PRO A 185 15.49 -6.83 -5.45
N LEU A 186 16.28 -5.89 -5.95
CA LEU A 186 17.53 -6.18 -6.65
C LEU A 186 18.61 -6.77 -5.76
N LEU A 187 18.45 -6.76 -4.44
CA LEU A 187 19.29 -7.58 -3.54
C LEU A 187 18.99 -9.09 -3.68
N GLN A 188 17.97 -9.44 -4.45
CA GLN A 188 17.57 -10.80 -4.78
C GLN A 188 17.57 -11.05 -6.30
N ASP A 189 18.50 -10.43 -7.03
CA ASP A 189 18.63 -10.47 -8.48
C ASP A 189 18.56 -11.90 -9.05
N LYS A 190 19.36 -12.82 -8.47
CA LYS A 190 19.39 -14.23 -8.87
C LYS A 190 18.09 -14.99 -8.61
N LEU A 191 17.33 -14.58 -7.61
CA LEU A 191 15.99 -15.11 -7.38
C LEU A 191 15.05 -14.64 -8.49
N ILE A 192 15.08 -13.35 -8.79
CA ILE A 192 14.23 -12.75 -9.82
C ILE A 192 14.54 -13.39 -11.18
N GLU A 193 15.81 -13.47 -11.59
CA GLU A 193 16.22 -14.13 -12.84
C GLU A 193 15.70 -15.57 -12.97
N ARG A 194 15.71 -16.33 -11.88
CA ARG A 194 15.22 -17.72 -11.89
C ARG A 194 13.71 -17.85 -11.82
N SER A 195 13.01 -16.76 -11.54
CA SER A 195 11.54 -16.75 -11.41
C SER A 195 10.83 -16.36 -12.68
N ILE A 196 11.57 -15.80 -13.64
CA ILE A 196 11.10 -15.35 -14.94
C ILE A 196 11.46 -16.39 -16.00
#